data_213aa63f576701c9b9ee650d89c0662f
#
_entry.id   213aa63f576701c9b9ee650d89c0662f
#
_cell.length_a   1.000
_cell.length_b   1.000
_cell.length_c   1.000
_cell.angle_alpha   90.00
_cell.angle_beta   90.00
_cell.angle_gamma   90.00
#
_symmetry.space_group_name_H-M   'P 1'
#
loop_
_entity.id
_entity.type
_entity.pdbx_description
1 polymer ?
#
loop_
_entity_poly.entity_id
_entity_poly.type
_entity_poly.pdbx_seq_one_letter_code
_entity_poly.pdbx_strand_id
1 'polypeptide(L)'
;MPRPDRRRPTSGPHGGPNAGPHSRPFSRPAAPDPATGPAHAARSRPIEKPVLTVQPTTLWDYPSQHYERFLDDTGTVRTTRAARTSRAFAQQGSQAYEGATPSWVVWQCVRRYTSPGQTVVDPMCGGGTTIDVCADLDRQCIGLDLAPSRPDIRQGDARKIALPNNSADFVFIDPPYSTHINYSEDPRCIGRLDAAGEDQGRAYYDAMRQVIAEISRVLRPGCAMGLFVSDSWRRTQRAKRDVFMPIGFELYARLLERFDPIDIVIVARQSAKIEKGNWRMAAEAQNFYLRGFNYLFLMRKPGPEQ
;
A
#
# COMPACT_ATOMS: atom_id res chain seq x y z
N MET A 1 -2.21 51.13 -56.44
CA MET A 1 -0.98 51.85 -56.90
C MET A 1 0.01 51.85 -55.74
N PRO A 2 1.33 51.83 -55.98
CA PRO A 2 2.09 50.56 -56.07
C PRO A 2 3.09 50.39 -54.90
N ARG A 3 3.66 49.19 -54.81
CA ARG A 3 4.87 48.84 -54.01
C ARG A 3 6.07 49.70 -54.40
N PRO A 4 7.12 49.74 -53.56
CA PRO A 4 8.34 49.06 -53.97
C PRO A 4 9.03 48.18 -52.94
N ASP A 5 9.58 47.14 -53.50
CA ASP A 5 10.63 46.25 -53.17
C ASP A 5 11.95 46.93 -52.73
N ARG A 6 12.70 46.35 -51.78
CA ARG A 6 14.19 46.28 -51.82
C ARG A 6 14.82 45.50 -50.65
N ARG A 7 15.38 44.35 -51.06
CA ARG A 7 16.76 43.87 -50.83
C ARG A 7 17.20 43.42 -49.42
N ARG A 8 17.58 42.15 -49.39
CA ARG A 8 18.50 41.54 -48.40
C ARG A 8 19.86 42.24 -48.41
N PRO A 9 20.60 42.12 -47.31
CA PRO A 9 21.97 41.69 -47.33
C PRO A 9 22.28 40.45 -46.49
N THR A 10 23.36 39.86 -46.90
CA THR A 10 24.01 38.58 -46.60
C THR A 10 24.82 38.60 -45.31
N SER A 11 24.93 37.42 -44.68
CA SER A 11 26.09 36.78 -44.04
C SER A 11 26.70 37.36 -42.78
N GLY A 12 26.78 36.46 -41.76
CA GLY A 12 27.81 36.47 -40.73
C GLY A 12 27.48 35.47 -39.61
N PRO A 13 28.36 34.55 -39.26
CA PRO A 13 28.08 33.53 -38.24
C PRO A 13 28.41 34.07 -36.84
N HIS A 14 27.44 34.10 -35.96
CA HIS A 14 27.72 34.29 -34.52
C HIS A 14 27.24 33.09 -33.72
N GLY A 15 28.18 32.63 -32.89
CA GLY A 15 28.11 31.44 -32.07
C GLY A 15 26.86 31.30 -31.23
N GLY A 16 26.33 30.09 -31.19
CA GLY A 16 25.22 29.71 -30.35
C GLY A 16 25.64 29.63 -28.87
N PRO A 17 24.74 29.96 -27.96
CA PRO A 17 25.00 29.77 -26.55
C PRO A 17 24.93 28.28 -26.16
N ASN A 18 25.86 27.90 -25.28
CA ASN A 18 25.99 26.62 -24.60
C ASN A 18 24.64 25.95 -24.28
N ALA A 19 24.39 24.80 -24.88
CA ALA A 19 23.37 23.87 -24.45
C ALA A 19 23.83 23.27 -23.11
N GLY A 20 23.15 23.61 -22.04
CA GLY A 20 23.29 22.94 -20.74
C GLY A 20 23.00 21.43 -20.87
N PRO A 21 23.43 20.62 -19.91
CA PRO A 21 23.34 19.18 -20.02
C PRO A 21 21.88 18.75 -20.14
N HIS A 22 21.53 18.18 -21.28
CA HIS A 22 20.23 17.55 -21.50
C HIS A 22 20.04 16.44 -20.47
N SER A 23 19.12 16.62 -19.52
CA SER A 23 18.60 15.57 -18.68
C SER A 23 18.00 14.48 -19.56
N ARG A 24 18.69 13.34 -19.65
CA ARG A 24 18.18 12.16 -20.35
C ARG A 24 16.91 11.70 -19.63
N PRO A 25 15.83 11.35 -20.35
CA PRO A 25 14.63 10.84 -19.72
C PRO A 25 14.96 9.53 -18.99
N PHE A 26 14.45 9.40 -17.78
CA PHE A 26 14.54 8.20 -16.95
C PHE A 26 13.93 7.01 -17.71
N SER A 27 14.76 6.13 -18.25
CA SER A 27 14.31 4.86 -18.81
C SER A 27 14.55 3.79 -17.76
N ARG A 28 13.46 3.21 -17.25
CA ARG A 28 13.54 2.05 -16.37
C ARG A 28 14.27 0.92 -17.11
N PRO A 29 15.28 0.26 -16.53
CA PRO A 29 15.96 -0.84 -17.20
C PRO A 29 14.94 -1.95 -17.50
N ALA A 30 15.05 -2.54 -18.70
CA ALA A 30 14.32 -3.76 -19.03
C ALA A 30 14.67 -4.84 -18.00
N ALA A 31 13.68 -5.65 -17.64
CA ALA A 31 13.92 -6.78 -16.74
C ALA A 31 15.01 -7.67 -17.36
N PRO A 32 16.04 -8.12 -16.61
CA PRO A 32 17.06 -9.01 -17.12
C PRO A 32 16.44 -10.35 -17.53
N ASP A 33 16.89 -10.87 -18.65
CA ASP A 33 16.51 -12.18 -19.17
C ASP A 33 16.85 -13.27 -18.11
N PRO A 34 15.92 -14.16 -17.74
CA PRO A 34 16.12 -15.14 -16.67
C PRO A 34 17.14 -16.25 -17.00
N ALA A 35 17.74 -16.26 -18.19
CA ALA A 35 18.49 -17.41 -18.71
C ALA A 35 20.04 -17.40 -18.51
N THR A 36 20.64 -16.34 -17.91
CA THR A 36 22.11 -16.30 -17.78
C THR A 36 22.56 -15.84 -16.39
N GLY A 37 22.52 -16.73 -15.43
CA GLY A 37 23.18 -16.54 -14.14
C GLY A 37 23.68 -17.88 -13.60
N PRO A 38 24.89 -17.97 -13.01
CA PRO A 38 25.38 -19.21 -12.44
C PRO A 38 24.49 -19.64 -11.28
N ALA A 39 24.03 -20.89 -11.34
CA ALA A 39 23.25 -21.53 -10.30
C ALA A 39 24.13 -21.79 -9.06
N HIS A 40 24.26 -20.81 -8.20
CA HIS A 40 24.62 -21.00 -6.80
C HIS A 40 23.38 -20.78 -5.95
N ALA A 41 22.54 -21.80 -5.86
CA ALA A 41 21.55 -21.93 -4.82
C ALA A 41 22.27 -22.20 -3.49
N ALA A 42 22.79 -21.15 -2.87
CA ALA A 42 23.02 -21.18 -1.45
C ALA A 42 21.64 -21.38 -0.80
N ARG A 43 21.37 -22.59 -0.27
CA ARG A 43 20.21 -22.84 0.59
C ARG A 43 20.33 -21.89 1.77
N SER A 44 19.63 -20.73 1.70
CA SER A 44 19.51 -19.84 2.82
C SER A 44 18.89 -20.64 3.98
N ARG A 45 19.59 -20.68 5.12
CA ARG A 45 19.01 -21.23 6.35
C ARG A 45 17.69 -20.50 6.58
N PRO A 46 16.61 -21.19 6.96
CA PRO A 46 15.35 -20.53 7.29
C PRO A 46 15.64 -19.46 8.32
N ILE A 47 15.35 -18.20 8.00
CA ILE A 47 15.48 -17.10 8.95
C ILE A 47 14.46 -17.37 10.02
N GLU A 48 14.93 -17.63 11.25
CA GLU A 48 14.06 -17.80 12.39
C GLU A 48 13.35 -16.47 12.65
N LYS A 49 12.02 -16.43 12.50
CA LYS A 49 11.27 -15.21 12.67
C LYS A 49 11.27 -14.83 14.16
N PRO A 50 11.52 -13.56 14.50
CA PRO A 50 11.42 -13.12 15.88
C PRO A 50 9.97 -13.22 16.37
N VAL A 51 9.81 -13.36 17.69
CA VAL A 51 8.51 -13.26 18.33
C VAL A 51 7.91 -11.89 18.03
N LEU A 52 6.65 -11.87 17.58
CA LEU A 52 5.96 -10.62 17.30
C LEU A 52 5.61 -9.90 18.61
N THR A 53 6.16 -8.72 18.78
CA THR A 53 5.92 -7.83 19.93
C THR A 53 5.34 -6.50 19.47
N VAL A 54 4.71 -5.77 20.37
CA VAL A 54 4.19 -4.43 20.06
C VAL A 54 5.36 -3.48 19.80
N GLN A 55 5.35 -2.83 18.64
CA GLN A 55 6.35 -1.84 18.23
C GLN A 55 6.07 -0.50 18.94
N PRO A 56 7.00 0.02 19.77
CA PRO A 56 6.76 1.23 20.54
C PRO A 56 7.10 2.54 19.82
N THR A 57 7.69 2.46 18.62
CA THR A 57 8.16 3.60 17.82
C THR A 57 7.33 3.79 16.57
N THR A 58 7.56 4.89 15.85
CA THR A 58 6.92 5.18 14.55
C THR A 58 7.66 4.62 13.34
N LEU A 59 8.77 3.91 13.55
CA LEU A 59 9.45 3.12 12.53
C LEU A 59 9.27 1.64 12.86
N TRP A 60 8.48 0.95 12.03
CA TRP A 60 8.19 -0.47 12.20
C TRP A 60 8.96 -1.31 11.19
N ASP A 61 9.55 -2.37 11.68
CA ASP A 61 10.26 -3.36 10.88
C ASP A 61 9.97 -4.78 11.39
N TYR A 62 9.87 -5.73 10.47
CA TYR A 62 9.74 -7.14 10.76
C TYR A 62 10.27 -7.96 9.58
N PRO A 63 11.09 -9.00 9.78
CA PRO A 63 11.85 -9.66 8.72
C PRO A 63 11.01 -10.59 7.81
N SER A 64 9.69 -10.50 7.87
CA SER A 64 8.79 -11.34 7.10
C SER A 64 7.47 -10.65 6.80
N GLN A 65 6.82 -11.07 5.70
CA GLN A 65 5.46 -10.64 5.34
C GLN A 65 4.43 -11.11 6.39
N HIS A 66 4.64 -12.29 6.98
CA HIS A 66 3.71 -12.91 7.91
C HIS A 66 4.44 -13.36 9.17
N TYR A 67 3.78 -13.19 10.33
CA TYR A 67 4.25 -13.77 11.58
C TYR A 67 3.91 -15.25 11.67
N GLU A 68 4.59 -15.99 12.56
CA GLU A 68 4.32 -17.40 12.79
C GLU A 68 3.13 -17.60 13.72
N ARG A 69 2.33 -18.60 13.41
CA ARG A 69 1.24 -19.12 14.24
C ARG A 69 1.66 -20.44 14.86
N PHE A 70 1.33 -20.62 16.11
CA PHE A 70 1.56 -21.87 16.83
C PHE A 70 0.26 -22.32 17.49
N LEU A 71 -0.01 -23.64 17.56
CA LEU A 71 -1.01 -24.17 18.47
C LEU A 71 -0.36 -24.43 19.82
N ASP A 72 -1.03 -24.06 20.89
CA ASP A 72 -0.68 -24.57 22.21
C ASP A 72 -1.28 -25.96 22.43
N ASP A 73 -1.00 -26.56 23.59
CA ASP A 73 -1.46 -27.90 23.94
C ASP A 73 -3.00 -28.06 24.01
N THR A 74 -3.71 -26.92 24.04
CA THR A 74 -5.19 -26.88 24.01
C THR A 74 -5.75 -26.71 22.61
N GLY A 75 -4.90 -26.61 21.58
CA GLY A 75 -5.29 -26.31 20.20
C GLY A 75 -5.57 -24.85 19.94
N THR A 76 -5.25 -23.95 20.87
CA THR A 76 -5.44 -22.50 20.70
C THR A 76 -4.28 -21.90 19.92
N VAL A 77 -4.58 -21.00 18.97
CA VAL A 77 -3.57 -20.28 18.19
C VAL A 77 -2.82 -19.30 19.08
N ARG A 78 -1.50 -19.39 19.09
CA ARG A 78 -0.60 -18.47 19.79
C ARG A 78 0.36 -17.81 18.81
N THR A 79 0.65 -16.57 19.02
CA THR A 79 1.61 -15.79 18.22
C THR A 79 2.98 -15.68 18.89
N THR A 80 3.15 -16.34 20.07
CA THR A 80 4.36 -16.33 20.86
C THR A 80 4.94 -17.73 21.00
N ARG A 81 6.26 -17.85 21.02
CA ARG A 81 7.04 -19.10 21.06
C ARG A 81 6.97 -19.88 22.40
N ALA A 82 6.14 -19.48 23.34
CA ALA A 82 6.05 -20.11 24.66
C ALA A 82 5.54 -21.57 24.61
N ALA A 83 4.95 -21.99 23.50
CA ALA A 83 4.47 -23.37 23.29
C ALA A 83 5.45 -24.12 22.36
N ARG A 84 6.40 -24.84 22.92
CA ARG A 84 7.43 -25.60 22.17
C ARG A 84 6.92 -26.88 21.45
N THR A 85 5.64 -27.15 21.43
CA THR A 85 5.03 -28.36 20.87
C THR A 85 4.20 -28.14 19.61
N SER A 86 4.30 -26.97 19.00
CA SER A 86 3.32 -26.53 18.01
C SER A 86 3.78 -26.66 16.56
N ARG A 87 2.86 -27.11 15.72
CA ARG A 87 2.99 -27.16 14.27
C ARG A 87 2.76 -25.77 13.70
N ALA A 88 3.69 -25.26 12.86
CA ALA A 88 3.49 -24.01 12.14
C ALA A 88 2.27 -24.11 11.21
N PHE A 89 1.37 -23.14 11.28
CA PHE A 89 0.18 -23.05 10.44
C PHE A 89 0.40 -22.24 9.18
N ALA A 90 -0.59 -22.37 8.28
CA ALA A 90 -0.65 -21.58 7.06
C ALA A 90 -0.54 -20.07 7.34
N GLN A 91 -0.02 -19.35 6.36
CA GLN A 91 0.12 -17.89 6.39
C GLN A 91 -1.26 -17.23 6.54
N GLN A 92 -1.29 -16.01 7.08
CA GLN A 92 -2.47 -15.19 7.10
C GLN A 92 -2.77 -14.67 5.70
N GLY A 93 -4.02 -14.70 5.28
CA GLY A 93 -4.47 -14.36 3.93
C GLY A 93 -4.20 -15.43 2.88
N SER A 94 -4.72 -15.21 1.68
CA SER A 94 -4.52 -16.10 0.54
C SER A 94 -3.12 -15.90 -0.06
N GLN A 95 -2.35 -16.98 -0.20
CA GLN A 95 -1.04 -16.95 -0.86
C GLN A 95 -1.12 -16.63 -2.36
N ALA A 96 -2.25 -16.91 -2.97
CA ALA A 96 -2.49 -16.64 -4.39
C ALA A 96 -2.87 -15.17 -4.67
N TYR A 97 -3.15 -14.38 -3.61
CA TYR A 97 -3.55 -12.99 -3.77
C TYR A 97 -2.33 -12.08 -3.89
N GLU A 98 -2.22 -11.37 -5.01
CA GLU A 98 -1.15 -10.41 -5.25
C GLU A 98 -1.37 -9.12 -4.45
N GLY A 99 -0.30 -8.58 -3.85
CA GLY A 99 -0.38 -7.33 -3.09
C GLY A 99 -0.96 -7.47 -1.68
N ALA A 100 -0.86 -8.67 -1.08
CA ALA A 100 -1.34 -8.89 0.28
C ALA A 100 -0.62 -7.99 1.30
N THR A 101 -1.38 -7.42 2.22
CA THR A 101 -0.89 -6.63 3.35
C THR A 101 -0.03 -7.47 4.29
N PRO A 102 1.09 -6.96 4.84
CA PRO A 102 1.84 -7.65 5.86
C PRO A 102 0.99 -7.91 7.12
N SER A 103 0.81 -9.18 7.48
CA SER A 103 -0.08 -9.56 8.57
C SER A 103 0.33 -8.98 9.93
N TRP A 104 1.63 -8.83 10.16
CA TRP A 104 2.14 -8.24 11.39
C TRP A 104 1.79 -6.75 11.54
N VAL A 105 1.62 -6.01 10.45
CA VAL A 105 1.14 -4.61 10.48
C VAL A 105 -0.31 -4.56 10.95
N VAL A 106 -1.16 -5.42 10.37
CA VAL A 106 -2.56 -5.56 10.80
C VAL A 106 -2.62 -5.97 12.28
N TRP A 107 -1.78 -6.93 12.70
CA TRP A 107 -1.70 -7.38 14.09
C TRP A 107 -1.36 -6.23 15.05
N GLN A 108 -0.37 -5.37 14.72
CA GLN A 108 -0.02 -4.20 15.52
C GLN A 108 -1.23 -3.27 15.73
N CYS A 109 -1.96 -3.01 14.65
CA CYS A 109 -3.13 -2.13 14.70
C CYS A 109 -4.26 -2.74 15.54
N VAL A 110 -4.67 -3.95 15.21
CA VAL A 110 -5.78 -4.64 15.89
C VAL A 110 -5.46 -4.83 17.38
N ARG A 111 -4.24 -5.24 17.72
CA ARG A 111 -3.79 -5.44 19.11
C ARG A 111 -3.82 -4.17 19.93
N ARG A 112 -3.50 -3.00 19.34
CA ARG A 112 -3.43 -1.70 20.03
C ARG A 112 -4.78 -1.02 20.19
N TYR A 113 -5.63 -1.13 19.18
CA TYR A 113 -6.85 -0.29 19.07
C TYR A 113 -8.14 -1.06 19.32
N THR A 114 -8.05 -2.35 19.65
CA THR A 114 -9.22 -3.17 19.96
C THR A 114 -8.97 -4.11 21.15
N SER A 115 -10.07 -4.60 21.72
CA SER A 115 -10.12 -5.67 22.73
C SER A 115 -10.77 -6.94 22.15
N PRO A 116 -10.54 -8.14 22.74
CA PRO A 116 -11.24 -9.35 22.35
C PRO A 116 -12.75 -9.14 22.24
N GLY A 117 -13.38 -9.76 21.23
CA GLY A 117 -14.82 -9.65 20.94
C GLY A 117 -15.24 -8.39 20.16
N GLN A 118 -14.39 -7.37 20.04
CA GLN A 118 -14.69 -6.15 19.26
C GLN A 118 -14.67 -6.41 17.75
N THR A 119 -15.41 -5.57 17.03
CA THR A 119 -15.61 -5.67 15.57
C THR A 119 -14.61 -4.83 14.80
N VAL A 120 -13.83 -5.48 13.95
CA VAL A 120 -12.94 -4.87 12.95
C VAL A 120 -13.58 -4.95 11.58
N VAL A 121 -13.50 -3.88 10.79
CA VAL A 121 -13.96 -3.86 9.40
C VAL A 121 -12.78 -3.63 8.47
N ASP A 122 -12.70 -4.42 7.41
CA ASP A 122 -11.78 -4.19 6.29
C ASP A 122 -12.58 -4.13 4.99
N PRO A 123 -12.81 -2.92 4.46
CA PRO A 123 -13.67 -2.74 3.29
C PRO A 123 -12.99 -3.05 1.95
N MET A 124 -11.69 -3.38 1.95
CA MET A 124 -10.89 -3.79 0.79
C MET A 124 -10.01 -4.99 1.17
N CYS A 125 -10.66 -6.07 1.64
CA CYS A 125 -10.05 -7.16 2.39
C CYS A 125 -9.11 -8.06 1.54
N GLY A 126 -9.22 -8.01 0.21
CA GLY A 126 -8.34 -8.72 -0.72
C GLY A 126 -8.21 -10.20 -0.43
N GLY A 127 -7.01 -10.63 0.01
CA GLY A 127 -6.69 -12.02 0.35
C GLY A 127 -7.20 -12.48 1.72
N GLY A 128 -7.83 -11.62 2.53
CA GLY A 128 -8.36 -11.97 3.85
C GLY A 128 -7.36 -11.92 4.99
N THR A 129 -6.24 -11.23 4.84
CA THR A 129 -5.22 -11.10 5.90
C THR A 129 -5.80 -10.55 7.20
N THR A 130 -6.64 -9.52 7.12
CA THR A 130 -7.26 -8.89 8.30
C THR A 130 -8.20 -9.86 9.02
N ILE A 131 -8.96 -10.69 8.29
CA ILE A 131 -9.84 -11.70 8.88
C ILE A 131 -9.04 -12.69 9.72
N ASP A 132 -7.95 -13.22 9.16
CA ASP A 132 -7.12 -14.21 9.83
C ASP A 132 -6.41 -13.64 11.06
N VAL A 133 -5.94 -12.40 10.98
CA VAL A 133 -5.32 -11.69 12.13
C VAL A 133 -6.34 -11.44 13.25
N CYS A 134 -7.56 -11.06 12.89
CA CYS A 134 -8.63 -10.86 13.88
C CYS A 134 -8.98 -12.16 14.58
N ALA A 135 -9.06 -13.28 13.85
CA ALA A 135 -9.26 -14.59 14.43
C ALA A 135 -8.12 -14.99 15.40
N ASP A 136 -6.85 -14.69 15.05
CA ASP A 136 -5.70 -14.94 15.91
C ASP A 136 -5.72 -14.13 17.23
N LEU A 137 -6.49 -13.05 17.25
CA LEU A 137 -6.57 -12.11 18.37
C LEU A 137 -7.94 -12.13 19.07
N ASP A 138 -8.83 -13.07 18.76
CA ASP A 138 -10.20 -13.17 19.28
C ASP A 138 -11.06 -11.93 18.99
N ARG A 139 -10.90 -11.30 17.82
CA ARG A 139 -11.74 -10.19 17.32
C ARG A 139 -12.68 -10.70 16.25
N GLN A 140 -13.85 -10.07 16.14
CA GLN A 140 -14.75 -10.28 15.01
C GLN A 140 -14.26 -9.45 13.82
N CYS A 141 -14.24 -10.05 12.62
CA CYS A 141 -13.87 -9.33 11.41
C CYS A 141 -15.00 -9.37 10.38
N ILE A 142 -15.28 -8.21 9.78
CA ILE A 142 -16.14 -8.08 8.61
C ILE A 142 -15.24 -7.62 7.46
N GLY A 143 -14.81 -8.59 6.64
CA GLY A 143 -14.07 -8.33 5.41
C GLY A 143 -15.03 -8.13 4.24
N LEU A 144 -14.86 -7.05 3.48
CA LEU A 144 -15.57 -6.82 2.22
C LEU A 144 -14.55 -6.69 1.09
N ASP A 145 -14.94 -7.12 -0.09
CA ASP A 145 -14.19 -6.88 -1.31
C ASP A 145 -15.14 -6.81 -2.50
N LEU A 146 -14.77 -6.07 -3.54
CA LEU A 146 -15.55 -5.98 -4.78
C LEU A 146 -15.55 -7.32 -5.53
N ALA A 147 -14.44 -8.04 -5.47
CA ALA A 147 -14.23 -9.36 -6.05
C ALA A 147 -13.67 -10.35 -5.00
N PRO A 148 -14.54 -10.91 -4.10
CA PRO A 148 -14.11 -11.76 -3.01
C PRO A 148 -13.27 -12.94 -3.47
N SER A 149 -12.09 -13.12 -2.87
CA SER A 149 -11.16 -14.22 -3.15
C SER A 149 -11.39 -15.45 -2.26
N ARG A 150 -12.23 -15.32 -1.21
CA ARG A 150 -12.53 -16.35 -0.20
C ARG A 150 -14.02 -16.31 0.18
N PRO A 151 -14.62 -17.43 0.59
CA PRO A 151 -16.06 -17.49 0.94
C PRO A 151 -16.42 -16.71 2.22
N ASP A 152 -15.48 -16.41 3.09
CA ASP A 152 -15.64 -15.61 4.31
C ASP A 152 -15.50 -14.09 4.07
N ILE A 153 -15.16 -13.68 2.86
CA ILE A 153 -15.15 -12.28 2.43
C ILE A 153 -16.49 -11.96 1.77
N ARG A 154 -17.18 -10.93 2.25
CA ARG A 154 -18.47 -10.48 1.69
C ARG A 154 -18.23 -9.66 0.44
N GLN A 155 -19.04 -9.85 -0.59
CA GLN A 155 -19.02 -8.95 -1.74
C GLN A 155 -19.57 -7.59 -1.36
N GLY A 156 -18.82 -6.51 -1.66
CA GLY A 156 -19.22 -5.15 -1.35
C GLY A 156 -18.32 -4.11 -2.01
N ASP A 157 -18.88 -2.91 -2.19
CA ASP A 157 -18.13 -1.74 -2.65
C ASP A 157 -17.78 -0.87 -1.44
N ALA A 158 -16.50 -0.59 -1.23
CA ALA A 158 -16.03 0.23 -0.12
C ALA A 158 -16.56 1.66 -0.12
N ARG A 159 -17.07 2.14 -1.26
CA ARG A 159 -17.75 3.45 -1.39
C ARG A 159 -19.20 3.42 -0.88
N LYS A 160 -19.72 2.23 -0.56
CA LYS A 160 -21.07 2.03 0.00
C LYS A 160 -21.07 0.78 0.88
N ILE A 161 -20.50 0.92 2.07
CA ILE A 161 -20.38 -0.18 3.03
C ILE A 161 -21.75 -0.57 3.59
N ALA A 162 -22.16 -1.82 3.35
CA ALA A 162 -23.47 -2.33 3.78
C ALA A 162 -23.48 -2.69 5.29
N LEU A 163 -23.13 -1.71 6.14
CA LEU A 163 -23.13 -1.80 7.59
C LEU A 163 -23.83 -0.58 8.20
N PRO A 164 -24.41 -0.71 9.41
CA PRO A 164 -25.00 0.41 10.14
C PRO A 164 -23.96 1.49 10.47
N ASN A 165 -24.43 2.71 10.71
CA ASN A 165 -23.58 3.76 11.27
C ASN A 165 -23.02 3.33 12.62
N ASN A 166 -21.79 3.74 12.94
CA ASN A 166 -21.16 3.51 14.25
C ASN A 166 -21.19 2.03 14.69
N SER A 167 -20.92 1.11 13.78
CA SER A 167 -20.95 -0.34 14.03
C SER A 167 -19.58 -0.99 14.16
N ALA A 168 -18.51 -0.31 13.73
CA ALA A 168 -17.14 -0.80 13.79
C ALA A 168 -16.37 -0.20 14.97
N ASP A 169 -15.58 -1.01 15.68
CA ASP A 169 -14.66 -0.58 16.73
C ASP A 169 -13.27 -0.20 16.18
N PHE A 170 -12.92 -0.74 15.02
CA PHE A 170 -11.70 -0.40 14.28
C PHE A 170 -11.92 -0.64 12.78
N VAL A 171 -11.30 0.18 11.94
CA VAL A 171 -11.23 -0.07 10.49
C VAL A 171 -9.77 -0.14 10.06
N PHE A 172 -9.42 -1.19 9.32
CA PHE A 172 -8.16 -1.29 8.63
C PHE A 172 -8.41 -1.26 7.12
N ILE A 173 -7.56 -0.56 6.36
CA ILE A 173 -7.66 -0.53 4.91
C ILE A 173 -6.28 -0.43 4.25
N ASP A 174 -6.08 -1.25 3.20
CA ASP A 174 -4.92 -1.21 2.29
C ASP A 174 -5.46 -1.06 0.86
N PRO A 175 -5.72 0.19 0.40
CA PRO A 175 -6.35 0.42 -0.88
C PRO A 175 -5.39 0.15 -2.05
N PRO A 176 -5.88 -0.05 -3.28
CA PRO A 176 -5.05 -0.11 -4.47
C PRO A 176 -4.19 1.16 -4.63
N TYR A 177 -2.89 0.99 -4.94
CA TYR A 177 -1.98 2.11 -5.20
C TYR A 177 -2.01 2.47 -6.69
N SER A 178 -3.11 3.11 -7.14
CA SER A 178 -3.34 3.38 -8.56
C SER A 178 -3.47 2.08 -9.39
N THR A 179 -3.03 2.08 -10.64
CA THR A 179 -3.19 0.99 -11.61
C THR A 179 -2.05 -0.03 -11.60
N HIS A 180 -1.40 -0.24 -10.46
CA HIS A 180 -0.21 -1.11 -10.36
C HIS A 180 -0.50 -2.59 -10.48
N ILE A 181 -1.63 -3.02 -9.91
CA ILE A 181 -2.10 -4.41 -9.90
C ILE A 181 -3.52 -4.40 -10.47
N ASN A 182 -3.80 -5.33 -11.36
CA ASN A 182 -5.16 -5.56 -11.84
C ASN A 182 -5.89 -6.48 -10.84
N TYR A 183 -6.61 -5.86 -9.91
CA TYR A 183 -7.33 -6.60 -8.87
C TYR A 183 -8.65 -7.21 -9.38
N SER A 184 -9.30 -6.57 -10.35
CA SER A 184 -10.60 -7.01 -10.87
C SER A 184 -10.92 -6.36 -12.21
N GLU A 185 -11.65 -7.08 -13.07
CA GLU A 185 -12.21 -6.54 -14.32
C GLU A 185 -13.49 -5.73 -14.11
N ASP A 186 -14.04 -5.69 -12.90
CA ASP A 186 -15.19 -4.86 -12.57
C ASP A 186 -14.86 -3.37 -12.81
N PRO A 187 -15.65 -2.65 -13.62
CA PRO A 187 -15.41 -1.24 -13.92
C PRO A 187 -15.47 -0.33 -12.67
N ARG A 188 -16.09 -0.81 -11.58
CA ARG A 188 -16.13 -0.11 -10.30
C ARG A 188 -14.82 -0.22 -9.51
N CYS A 189 -13.89 -1.11 -9.91
CA CYS A 189 -12.64 -1.33 -9.20
C CYS A 189 -11.79 -0.05 -9.16
N ILE A 190 -11.51 0.45 -7.95
CA ILE A 190 -10.70 1.66 -7.73
C ILE A 190 -9.27 1.46 -8.24
N GLY A 191 -8.73 0.24 -8.21
CA GLY A 191 -7.42 -0.09 -8.77
C GLY A 191 -7.29 0.10 -10.30
N ARG A 192 -8.38 0.36 -11.01
CA ARG A 192 -8.40 0.73 -12.43
C ARG A 192 -8.28 2.24 -12.66
N LEU A 193 -8.41 3.04 -11.61
CA LEU A 193 -8.31 4.50 -11.67
C LEU A 193 -6.85 4.91 -11.46
N ASP A 194 -6.39 5.82 -12.31
CA ASP A 194 -5.02 6.26 -12.32
C ASP A 194 -4.81 7.50 -11.43
N ALA A 195 -4.01 7.37 -10.40
CA ALA A 195 -3.68 8.47 -9.48
C ALA A 195 -2.82 9.60 -10.13
N ALA A 196 -2.34 9.39 -11.37
CA ALA A 196 -1.64 10.40 -12.16
C ALA A 196 -2.20 10.50 -13.59
N GLY A 197 -3.49 10.19 -13.78
CA GLY A 197 -4.18 10.24 -15.07
C GLY A 197 -4.25 11.65 -15.68
N GLU A 198 -4.91 11.76 -16.84
CA GLU A 198 -5.09 13.05 -17.54
C GLU A 198 -5.89 14.06 -16.70
N ASP A 199 -6.73 13.56 -15.79
CA ASP A 199 -7.50 14.31 -14.80
C ASP A 199 -6.71 14.65 -13.52
N GLN A 200 -5.39 14.43 -13.52
CA GLN A 200 -4.50 14.58 -12.35
C GLN A 200 -4.86 13.64 -11.19
N GLY A 201 -5.42 12.47 -11.50
CA GLY A 201 -5.84 11.48 -10.52
C GLY A 201 -7.16 11.78 -9.83
N ARG A 202 -7.93 12.77 -10.31
CA ARG A 202 -9.19 13.19 -9.68
C ARG A 202 -10.12 12.01 -9.45
N ALA A 203 -10.35 11.18 -10.47
CA ALA A 203 -11.26 10.04 -10.36
C ALA A 203 -10.84 9.06 -9.24
N TYR A 204 -9.54 8.78 -9.12
CA TYR A 204 -9.00 7.93 -8.05
C TYR A 204 -9.21 8.56 -6.67
N TYR A 205 -8.81 9.81 -6.51
CA TYR A 205 -8.88 10.49 -5.22
C TYR A 205 -10.32 10.81 -4.78
N ASP A 206 -11.24 11.07 -5.71
CA ASP A 206 -12.66 11.25 -5.41
C ASP A 206 -13.32 9.92 -4.99
N ALA A 207 -12.95 8.81 -5.63
CA ALA A 207 -13.38 7.48 -5.19
C ALA A 207 -12.86 7.17 -3.77
N MET A 208 -11.60 7.46 -3.48
CA MET A 208 -11.04 7.28 -2.13
C MET A 208 -11.67 8.20 -1.08
N ARG A 209 -12.04 9.44 -1.45
CA ARG A 209 -12.80 10.33 -0.56
C ARG A 209 -14.16 9.73 -0.17
N GLN A 210 -14.86 9.07 -1.12
CA GLN A 210 -16.10 8.35 -0.82
C GLN A 210 -15.86 7.18 0.14
N VAL A 211 -14.80 6.39 -0.06
CA VAL A 211 -14.39 5.31 0.84
C VAL A 211 -14.12 5.84 2.24
N ILE A 212 -13.33 6.91 2.36
CA ILE A 212 -13.01 7.56 3.64
C ILE A 212 -14.28 8.06 4.34
N ALA A 213 -15.25 8.60 3.59
CA ALA A 213 -16.53 9.03 4.14
C ALA A 213 -17.34 7.84 4.69
N GLU A 214 -17.38 6.71 3.99
CA GLU A 214 -18.06 5.49 4.44
C GLU A 214 -17.37 4.88 5.67
N ILE A 215 -16.03 4.86 5.70
CA ILE A 215 -15.28 4.45 6.89
C ILE A 215 -15.65 5.33 8.09
N SER A 216 -15.69 6.65 7.91
CA SER A 216 -16.12 7.58 8.97
C SER A 216 -17.55 7.29 9.41
N ARG A 217 -18.46 6.95 8.51
CA ARG A 217 -19.84 6.61 8.83
C ARG A 217 -19.96 5.36 9.70
N VAL A 218 -19.25 4.28 9.32
CA VAL A 218 -19.37 2.98 10.02
C VAL A 218 -18.55 2.91 11.29
N LEU A 219 -17.45 3.65 11.41
CA LEU A 219 -16.59 3.67 12.59
C LEU A 219 -17.31 4.38 13.74
N ARG A 220 -17.22 3.84 14.96
CA ARG A 220 -17.76 4.48 16.17
C ARG A 220 -17.00 5.76 16.51
N PRO A 221 -17.66 6.79 17.03
CA PRO A 221 -17.01 7.99 17.56
C PRO A 221 -15.93 7.63 18.60
N GLY A 222 -14.79 8.31 18.56
CA GLY A 222 -13.64 8.05 19.43
C GLY A 222 -12.79 6.84 19.05
N CYS A 223 -13.29 5.97 18.15
CA CYS A 223 -12.54 4.81 17.67
C CYS A 223 -11.52 5.17 16.56
N ALA A 224 -10.55 4.27 16.37
CA ALA A 224 -9.44 4.47 15.46
C ALA A 224 -9.60 3.72 14.14
N MET A 225 -8.87 4.19 13.10
CA MET A 225 -8.65 3.47 11.86
C MET A 225 -7.17 3.49 11.48
N GLY A 226 -6.73 2.52 10.66
CA GLY A 226 -5.45 2.48 10.02
C GLY A 226 -5.58 2.43 8.50
N LEU A 227 -4.92 3.36 7.79
CA LEU A 227 -4.78 3.31 6.35
C LEU A 227 -3.31 3.03 6.00
N PHE A 228 -3.08 1.87 5.37
CA PHE A 228 -1.76 1.44 4.91
C PHE A 228 -1.60 1.76 3.44
N VAL A 229 -0.52 2.42 3.02
CA VAL A 229 -0.35 2.86 1.64
C VAL A 229 1.11 3.11 1.27
N SER A 230 1.44 3.04 0.00
CA SER A 230 2.74 3.48 -0.54
C SER A 230 2.54 4.49 -1.65
N ASP A 231 3.49 5.42 -1.76
CA ASP A 231 3.67 6.21 -2.97
C ASP A 231 4.11 5.34 -4.14
N SER A 232 3.90 5.85 -5.33
CA SER A 232 4.19 5.10 -6.54
C SER A 232 4.74 5.95 -7.68
N TRP A 233 5.17 5.28 -8.74
CA TRP A 233 5.63 5.89 -9.97
C TRP A 233 4.88 5.29 -11.14
N ARG A 234 4.54 6.10 -12.12
CA ARG A 234 3.96 5.66 -13.37
C ARG A 234 4.75 6.22 -14.54
N ARG A 235 5.04 5.37 -15.53
CA ARG A 235 5.56 5.81 -16.81
C ARG A 235 4.42 6.30 -17.69
N THR A 236 4.44 7.57 -18.08
CA THR A 236 3.46 8.10 -19.02
C THR A 236 3.91 7.81 -20.44
N GLN A 237 3.04 7.15 -21.23
CA GLN A 237 3.34 6.86 -22.64
C GLN A 237 3.44 8.15 -23.47
N ARG A 238 2.59 9.15 -23.17
CA ARG A 238 2.50 10.40 -23.91
C ARG A 238 3.71 11.31 -23.71
N ALA A 239 4.24 11.40 -22.51
CA ALA A 239 5.38 12.28 -22.18
C ALA A 239 6.72 11.54 -22.13
N LYS A 240 6.74 10.19 -22.26
CA LYS A 240 7.92 9.32 -22.11
C LYS A 240 8.71 9.61 -20.81
N ARG A 241 8.04 10.11 -19.79
CA ARG A 241 8.62 10.43 -18.48
C ARG A 241 7.91 9.68 -17.37
N ASP A 242 8.62 9.41 -16.31
CA ASP A 242 8.05 8.85 -15.10
C ASP A 242 7.40 9.98 -14.27
N VAL A 243 6.20 9.72 -13.76
CA VAL A 243 5.47 10.63 -12.89
C VAL A 243 5.42 10.03 -11.50
N PHE A 244 5.90 10.77 -10.52
CA PHE A 244 5.77 10.44 -9.11
C PHE A 244 4.35 10.73 -8.65
N MET A 245 3.76 9.76 -7.95
CA MET A 245 2.43 9.85 -7.36
C MET A 245 2.56 9.84 -5.85
N PRO A 246 2.42 10.99 -5.15
CA PRO A 246 2.49 11.08 -3.69
C PRO A 246 1.17 10.62 -3.06
N ILE A 247 0.76 9.37 -3.34
CA ILE A 247 -0.54 8.82 -2.96
C ILE A 247 -0.76 8.90 -1.45
N GLY A 248 0.30 8.65 -0.66
CA GLY A 248 0.24 8.74 0.79
C GLY A 248 -0.20 10.12 1.26
N PHE A 249 0.47 11.17 0.81
CA PHE A 249 0.15 12.56 1.22
C PHE A 249 -1.23 13.00 0.73
N GLU A 250 -1.61 12.61 -0.48
CA GLU A 250 -2.91 12.91 -1.06
C GLU A 250 -4.05 12.25 -0.28
N LEU A 251 -3.86 11.00 0.16
CA LEU A 251 -4.85 10.31 1.00
C LEU A 251 -4.85 10.85 2.43
N TYR A 252 -3.69 11.19 2.98
CA TYR A 252 -3.60 11.81 4.31
C TYR A 252 -4.38 13.12 4.38
N ALA A 253 -4.24 13.99 3.37
CA ALA A 253 -5.03 15.24 3.30
C ALA A 253 -6.54 14.99 3.32
N ARG A 254 -7.03 13.92 2.68
CA ARG A 254 -8.44 13.54 2.67
C ARG A 254 -8.90 12.90 3.97
N LEU A 255 -8.00 12.19 4.67
CA LEU A 255 -8.29 11.69 6.01
C LEU A 255 -8.54 12.83 7.01
N LEU A 256 -7.76 13.92 6.93
CA LEU A 256 -7.91 15.10 7.80
C LEU A 256 -9.26 15.82 7.62
N GLU A 257 -9.99 15.57 6.54
CA GLU A 257 -11.34 16.12 6.34
C GLU A 257 -12.37 15.52 7.33
N ARG A 258 -12.05 14.36 7.95
CA ARG A 258 -13.03 13.58 8.75
C ARG A 258 -12.49 12.97 10.02
N PHE A 259 -11.17 12.95 10.19
CA PHE A 259 -10.51 12.27 11.30
C PHE A 259 -9.42 13.14 11.91
N ASP A 260 -9.21 12.97 13.20
CA ASP A 260 -8.06 13.53 13.89
C ASP A 260 -6.86 12.59 13.73
N PRO A 261 -5.65 13.09 13.46
CA PRO A 261 -4.47 12.25 13.38
C PRO A 261 -4.08 11.73 14.77
N ILE A 262 -3.78 10.43 14.86
CA ILE A 262 -3.14 9.81 16.03
C ILE A 262 -1.63 9.81 15.81
N ASP A 263 -1.18 9.23 14.67
CA ASP A 263 0.24 9.13 14.35
C ASP A 263 0.45 8.75 12.87
N ILE A 264 1.70 8.92 12.41
CA ILE A 264 2.17 8.44 11.11
C ILE A 264 3.29 7.45 11.37
N VAL A 265 3.08 6.19 11.00
CA VAL A 265 4.07 5.13 11.13
C VAL A 265 4.71 4.84 9.77
N ILE A 266 6.03 4.75 9.75
CA ILE A 266 6.80 4.29 8.61
C ILE A 266 7.03 2.78 8.78
N VAL A 267 6.57 2.00 7.81
CA VAL A 267 6.71 0.54 7.80
C VAL A 267 7.76 0.15 6.78
N ALA A 268 8.88 -0.38 7.25
CA ALA A 268 9.99 -0.80 6.39
C ALA A 268 9.56 -1.95 5.46
N ARG A 269 9.94 -1.86 4.18
CA ARG A 269 9.65 -2.90 3.18
C ARG A 269 10.78 -3.89 3.10
N GLN A 270 10.47 -5.14 3.42
CA GLN A 270 11.34 -6.27 3.16
C GLN A 270 11.15 -6.73 1.70
N SER A 271 11.90 -6.15 0.78
CA SER A 271 11.77 -6.46 -0.64
C SER A 271 13.07 -7.03 -1.20
N ALA A 272 12.99 -8.23 -1.77
CA ALA A 272 14.11 -8.84 -2.49
C ALA A 272 14.66 -7.96 -3.65
N LYS A 273 13.87 -7.01 -4.17
CA LYS A 273 14.32 -6.04 -5.17
C LYS A 273 15.28 -5.00 -4.58
N ILE A 274 15.10 -4.63 -3.30
CA ILE A 274 15.99 -3.68 -2.62
C ILE A 274 17.35 -4.34 -2.38
N GLU A 275 17.38 -5.64 -2.15
CA GLU A 275 18.59 -6.41 -1.87
C GLU A 275 19.35 -6.83 -3.14
N LYS A 276 18.68 -6.92 -4.30
CA LYS A 276 19.29 -7.30 -5.56
C LYS A 276 20.20 -6.20 -6.09
N GLY A 277 21.50 -6.48 -6.22
CA GLY A 277 22.53 -5.54 -6.61
C GLY A 277 22.30 -4.81 -7.93
N ASN A 278 21.66 -5.47 -8.94
CA ASN A 278 21.34 -4.84 -10.22
C ASN A 278 20.34 -3.66 -10.10
N TRP A 279 19.35 -3.74 -9.19
CA TRP A 279 18.42 -2.64 -8.93
C TRP A 279 19.07 -1.49 -8.18
N ARG A 280 19.97 -1.80 -7.24
CA ARG A 280 20.74 -0.78 -6.53
C ARG A 280 21.66 -0.02 -7.50
N MET A 281 22.40 -0.73 -8.33
CA MET A 281 23.27 -0.11 -9.35
C MET A 281 22.45 0.74 -10.35
N ALA A 282 21.27 0.26 -10.78
CA ALA A 282 20.41 1.02 -11.66
C ALA A 282 19.86 2.29 -10.98
N ALA A 283 19.49 2.22 -9.71
CA ALA A 283 19.02 3.35 -8.94
C ALA A 283 20.10 4.43 -8.80
N GLU A 284 21.33 4.02 -8.51
CA GLU A 284 22.49 4.91 -8.42
C GLU A 284 22.84 5.52 -9.78
N ALA A 285 22.98 4.71 -10.84
CA ALA A 285 23.35 5.17 -12.18
C ALA A 285 22.31 6.08 -12.82
N GLN A 286 21.01 5.91 -12.50
CA GLN A 286 19.90 6.65 -13.09
C GLN A 286 19.27 7.66 -12.11
N ASN A 287 19.87 7.83 -10.93
CA ASN A 287 19.47 8.78 -9.89
C ASN A 287 17.98 8.69 -9.51
N PHE A 288 17.52 7.47 -9.13
CA PHE A 288 16.17 7.27 -8.57
C PHE A 288 16.24 6.48 -7.25
N TYR A 289 15.15 6.52 -6.48
CA TYR A 289 15.07 5.84 -5.20
C TYR A 289 14.13 4.62 -5.29
N LEU A 290 14.58 3.48 -4.78
CA LEU A 290 13.73 2.31 -4.55
C LEU A 290 12.80 2.59 -3.36
N ARG A 291 11.55 2.09 -3.44
CA ARG A 291 10.58 2.25 -2.35
C ARG A 291 10.96 1.38 -1.17
N GLY A 292 11.48 2.01 -0.11
CA GLY A 292 11.96 1.35 1.10
C GLY A 292 10.91 1.22 2.21
N PHE A 293 9.74 1.87 2.08
CA PHE A 293 8.73 1.88 3.12
C PHE A 293 7.31 2.07 2.57
N ASN A 294 6.34 1.79 3.45
CA ASN A 294 4.95 2.18 3.33
C ASN A 294 4.59 3.12 4.48
N TYR A 295 3.61 3.99 4.26
CA TYR A 295 2.96 4.73 5.34
C TYR A 295 1.88 3.87 6.00
N LEU A 296 1.70 4.04 7.30
CA LEU A 296 0.50 3.66 8.01
C LEU A 296 -0.01 4.92 8.73
N PHE A 297 -1.11 5.46 8.24
CA PHE A 297 -1.79 6.59 8.87
C PHE A 297 -2.76 6.06 9.91
N LEU A 298 -2.54 6.41 11.18
CA LEU A 298 -3.39 6.08 12.30
C LEU A 298 -4.24 7.30 12.62
N MET A 299 -5.55 7.15 12.50
CA MET A 299 -6.51 8.24 12.60
C MET A 299 -7.60 7.90 13.61
N ARG A 300 -8.22 8.91 14.21
CA ARG A 300 -9.32 8.78 15.17
C ARG A 300 -10.56 9.50 14.65
N LYS A 301 -11.71 8.85 14.67
CA LYS A 301 -12.97 9.55 14.44
C LYS A 301 -13.25 10.47 15.62
N PRO A 302 -13.53 11.77 15.42
CA PRO A 302 -13.91 12.68 16.50
C PRO A 302 -15.03 12.08 17.36
N GLY A 303 -14.92 12.28 18.67
CA GLY A 303 -16.00 11.96 19.60
C GLY A 303 -17.17 12.93 19.44
N PRO A 304 -18.32 12.68 20.06
CA PRO A 304 -19.34 13.72 20.20
C PRO A 304 -18.69 14.89 20.94
N GLU A 305 -18.97 16.10 20.47
CA GLU A 305 -18.60 17.34 21.21
C GLU A 305 -19.16 17.23 22.64
N GLN A 306 -18.27 17.38 23.63
CA GLN A 306 -18.64 17.39 25.03
C GLN A 306 -19.20 18.76 25.40
#